data_7176e462cfad0ebed15d6b73853c6f58
#
_entry.id   7176e462cfad0ebed15d6b73853c6f58
#
_cell.length_a   1.000
_cell.length_b   1.000
_cell.length_c   1.000
_cell.angle_alpha   90.00
_cell.angle_beta   90.00
_cell.angle_gamma   90.00
#
_symmetry.space_group_name_H-M   'P 1'
#
loop_
_entity.id
_entity.type
_entity.pdbx_description
1 polymer ?
#
loop_
_entity_poly.entity_id
_entity_poly.type
_entity_poly.pdbx_seq_one_letter_code
_entity_poly.pdbx_strand_id
1 'polypeptide(L)'
;MGRLEEENKRIVRDYHRTAFVELDYEGARKFFGARYIQHNPHLADGAEGIKAFIDLRKEKFPDSTHQIKRIFAEGDYVICHILYVPVPNTPGTAVVDIYRLEEGKLVEHWDVVQELPAHPANNNGAV
;
A
#
# COMPACT_ATOMS: atom_id res chain seq x y z
N MET A 1 -15.54 -11.90 12.57
CA MET A 1 -15.04 -10.56 12.26
C MET A 1 -16.19 -9.57 12.19
N GLY A 2 -16.00 -8.37 12.70
CA GLY A 2 -17.05 -7.38 12.78
C GLY A 2 -17.27 -6.61 11.48
N ARG A 3 -18.39 -5.88 11.45
CA ARG A 3 -18.74 -5.02 10.30
C ARG A 3 -17.69 -3.93 10.07
N LEU A 4 -17.16 -3.35 11.16
CA LEU A 4 -16.14 -2.30 11.06
C LEU A 4 -14.90 -2.80 10.32
N GLU A 5 -14.41 -3.98 10.68
CA GLU A 5 -13.23 -4.57 10.05
C GLU A 5 -13.45 -4.86 8.57
N GLU A 6 -14.62 -5.41 8.23
CA GLU A 6 -14.94 -5.68 6.81
C GLU A 6 -15.01 -4.40 6.00
N GLU A 7 -15.63 -3.35 6.55
CA GLU A 7 -15.71 -2.05 5.89
C GLU A 7 -14.34 -1.41 5.72
N ASN A 8 -13.49 -1.47 6.77
CA ASN A 8 -12.15 -0.89 6.71
C ASN A 8 -11.27 -1.63 5.69
N LYS A 9 -11.39 -2.96 5.58
CA LYS A 9 -10.68 -3.71 4.54
C LYS A 9 -11.12 -3.27 3.15
N ARG A 10 -12.42 -3.07 2.95
CA ARG A 10 -12.96 -2.61 1.66
C ARG A 10 -12.38 -1.23 1.29
N ILE A 11 -12.35 -0.32 2.25
CA ILE A 11 -11.80 1.03 2.06
C ILE A 11 -10.33 0.95 1.65
N VAL A 12 -9.53 0.14 2.34
CA VAL A 12 -8.10 0.01 2.03
C VAL A 12 -7.89 -0.63 0.66
N ARG A 13 -8.69 -1.65 0.28
CA ARG A 13 -8.62 -2.21 -1.07
C ARG A 13 -8.93 -1.17 -2.14
N ASP A 14 -9.96 -0.37 -1.93
CA ASP A 14 -10.34 0.69 -2.87
C ASP A 14 -9.25 1.74 -2.97
N TYR A 15 -8.65 2.13 -1.84
CA TYR A 15 -7.53 3.04 -1.82
C TYR A 15 -6.33 2.51 -2.61
N HIS A 16 -5.94 1.25 -2.39
CA HIS A 16 -4.81 0.65 -3.09
C HIS A 16 -5.05 0.58 -4.59
N ARG A 17 -6.27 0.20 -5.00
CA ARG A 17 -6.61 0.19 -6.43
C ARG A 17 -6.45 1.57 -7.04
N THR A 18 -7.02 2.59 -6.41
CA THR A 18 -7.01 3.96 -6.92
C THR A 18 -5.58 4.53 -6.95
N ALA A 19 -4.86 4.38 -5.84
CA ALA A 19 -3.52 4.98 -5.68
C ALA A 19 -2.45 4.21 -6.45
N PHE A 20 -2.43 2.88 -6.35
CA PHE A 20 -1.26 2.08 -6.73
C PHE A 20 -1.47 1.18 -7.94
N VAL A 21 -2.71 0.97 -8.37
CA VAL A 21 -3.02 0.29 -9.63
C VAL A 21 -3.36 1.33 -10.70
N GLU A 22 -4.28 2.23 -10.41
CA GLU A 22 -4.69 3.29 -11.34
C GLU A 22 -3.75 4.48 -11.34
N LEU A 23 -2.90 4.60 -10.33
CA LEU A 23 -1.96 5.72 -10.16
C LEU A 23 -2.67 7.08 -10.21
N ASP A 24 -3.83 7.16 -9.56
CA ASP A 24 -4.69 8.32 -9.52
C ASP A 24 -4.60 9.00 -8.15
N TYR A 25 -3.73 10.00 -8.03
CA TYR A 25 -3.56 10.71 -6.76
C TYR A 25 -4.81 11.50 -6.38
N GLU A 26 -5.46 12.16 -7.34
CA GLU A 26 -6.65 12.98 -7.03
C GLU A 26 -7.79 12.13 -6.47
N GLY A 27 -7.94 10.90 -6.98
CA GLY A 27 -8.88 9.94 -6.41
C GLY A 27 -8.42 9.40 -5.06
N ALA A 28 -7.12 9.09 -4.94
CA ALA A 28 -6.56 8.49 -3.73
C ALA A 28 -6.61 9.42 -2.52
N ARG A 29 -6.37 10.71 -2.73
CA ARG A 29 -6.33 11.67 -1.61
C ARG A 29 -7.65 11.78 -0.85
N LYS A 30 -8.75 11.38 -1.47
CA LYS A 30 -10.08 11.41 -0.84
C LYS A 30 -10.23 10.38 0.27
N PHE A 31 -9.34 9.39 0.30
CA PHE A 31 -9.34 8.35 1.34
C PHE A 31 -8.67 8.81 2.63
N PHE A 32 -7.87 9.88 2.60
CA PHE A 32 -7.17 10.36 3.78
C PHE A 32 -8.07 11.21 4.67
N GLY A 33 -7.84 11.11 5.99
CA GLY A 33 -8.45 12.01 6.95
C GLY A 33 -7.79 13.40 6.93
N ALA A 34 -8.18 14.25 7.88
CA ALA A 34 -7.62 15.59 8.00
C ALA A 34 -6.11 15.56 8.24
N ARG A 35 -5.62 14.50 8.86
CA ARG A 35 -4.20 14.25 9.08
C ARG A 35 -3.88 12.82 8.69
N TYR A 36 -2.78 12.63 7.96
CA TYR A 36 -2.26 11.31 7.59
C TYR A 36 -0.81 11.24 8.06
N ILE A 37 -0.56 10.45 9.11
CA ILE A 37 0.76 10.33 9.73
C ILE A 37 1.54 9.25 8.99
N GLN A 38 2.66 9.61 8.38
CA GLN A 38 3.48 8.68 7.61
C GLN A 38 4.70 8.23 8.40
N HIS A 39 4.85 6.92 8.56
CA HIS A 39 6.01 6.34 9.24
C HIS A 39 7.03 5.70 8.29
N ASN A 40 6.74 5.61 6.99
CA ASN A 40 7.74 5.16 6.03
C ASN A 40 8.86 6.21 5.97
N PRO A 41 10.11 5.85 6.32
CA PRO A 41 11.19 6.83 6.43
C PRO A 41 11.63 7.44 5.09
N HIS A 42 11.18 6.88 3.97
CA HIS A 42 11.53 7.36 2.64
C HIS A 42 10.47 8.25 2.02
N LEU A 43 9.34 8.47 2.71
CA LEU A 43 8.24 9.29 2.21
C LEU A 43 8.04 10.50 3.11
N ALA A 44 7.72 11.65 2.51
CA ALA A 44 7.35 12.83 3.27
C ALA A 44 6.05 12.57 4.04
N ASP A 45 5.87 13.26 5.15
CA ASP A 45 4.67 13.14 5.97
C ASP A 45 3.44 13.64 5.21
N GLY A 46 2.27 13.11 5.58
CA GLY A 46 1.01 13.50 4.98
C GLY A 46 0.81 12.92 3.58
N ALA A 47 -0.22 13.40 2.90
CA ALA A 47 -0.57 12.93 1.56
C ALA A 47 0.49 13.26 0.51
N GLU A 48 1.32 14.26 0.74
CA GLU A 48 2.35 14.68 -0.21
C GLU A 48 3.35 13.58 -0.52
N GLY A 49 3.71 12.75 0.46
CA GLY A 49 4.60 11.62 0.24
C GLY A 49 4.01 10.61 -0.74
N ILE A 50 2.71 10.38 -0.67
CA ILE A 50 2.01 9.47 -1.60
C ILE A 50 1.95 10.08 -3.00
N LYS A 51 1.72 11.38 -3.10
CA LYS A 51 1.73 12.08 -4.39
C LYS A 51 3.08 11.91 -5.08
N ALA A 52 4.17 12.12 -4.35
CA ALA A 52 5.52 11.97 -4.89
C ALA A 52 5.79 10.54 -5.35
N PHE A 53 5.33 9.54 -4.60
CA PHE A 53 5.50 8.14 -4.97
C PHE A 53 4.71 7.78 -6.24
N ILE A 54 3.47 8.23 -6.34
CA ILE A 54 2.64 8.01 -7.54
C ILE A 54 3.28 8.68 -8.76
N ASP A 55 3.73 9.93 -8.62
CA ASP A 55 4.38 10.66 -9.70
C ASP A 55 5.67 9.96 -10.17
N LEU A 56 6.46 9.45 -9.22
CA LEU A 56 7.68 8.69 -9.53
C LEU A 56 7.35 7.43 -10.34
N ARG A 57 6.32 6.70 -9.96
CA ARG A 57 5.93 5.48 -10.68
C ARG A 57 5.45 5.78 -12.09
N LYS A 58 4.68 6.86 -12.25
CA LYS A 58 4.21 7.27 -13.58
C LYS A 58 5.39 7.61 -14.51
N GLU A 59 6.38 8.29 -13.98
CA GLU A 59 7.51 8.77 -14.75
C GLU A 59 8.53 7.67 -15.02
N LYS A 60 8.92 6.92 -13.98
CA LYS A 60 10.07 6.00 -14.06
C LYS A 60 9.69 4.53 -14.13
N PHE A 61 8.51 4.16 -13.63
CA PHE A 61 8.08 2.77 -13.55
C PHE A 61 6.64 2.61 -14.06
N PRO A 62 6.35 3.03 -15.32
CA PRO A 62 4.98 3.00 -15.83
C PRO A 62 4.39 1.59 -15.94
N ASP A 63 5.25 0.57 -16.03
CA ASP A 63 4.80 -0.83 -16.13
C ASP A 63 4.87 -1.56 -14.78
N SER A 64 5.04 -0.83 -13.69
CA SER A 64 5.06 -1.41 -12.35
C SER A 64 3.69 -1.99 -11.98
N THR A 65 3.72 -3.05 -11.17
CA THR A 65 2.51 -3.70 -10.68
C THR A 65 2.50 -3.70 -9.16
N HIS A 66 1.28 -3.68 -8.60
CA HIS A 66 1.06 -3.61 -7.17
C HIS A 66 -0.14 -4.51 -6.86
N GLN A 67 0.07 -5.55 -6.06
CA GLN A 67 -0.97 -6.55 -5.83
C GLN A 67 -1.06 -6.92 -4.36
N ILE A 68 -2.26 -6.75 -3.79
CA ILE A 68 -2.55 -7.24 -2.43
C ILE A 68 -2.74 -8.75 -2.52
N LYS A 69 -1.88 -9.50 -1.82
CA LYS A 69 -1.97 -10.96 -1.77
C LYS A 69 -2.89 -11.42 -0.64
N ARG A 70 -2.91 -10.72 0.48
CA ARG A 70 -3.78 -11.00 1.61
C ARG A 70 -3.98 -9.76 2.44
N ILE A 71 -5.13 -9.68 3.11
CA ILE A 71 -5.51 -8.51 3.90
C ILE A 71 -6.20 -8.97 5.17
N PHE A 72 -5.89 -8.32 6.28
CA PHE A 72 -6.42 -8.62 7.60
C PHE A 72 -6.84 -7.32 8.28
N ALA A 73 -7.79 -7.41 9.20
CA ALA A 73 -8.19 -6.24 9.99
C ALA A 73 -8.53 -6.64 11.41
N GLU A 74 -8.17 -5.77 12.34
CA GLU A 74 -8.53 -5.88 13.75
C GLU A 74 -8.77 -4.48 14.31
N GLY A 75 -9.98 -4.20 14.78
CA GLY A 75 -10.35 -2.87 15.24
C GLY A 75 -10.15 -1.83 14.14
N ASP A 76 -9.43 -0.78 14.47
CA ASP A 76 -9.15 0.33 13.56
C ASP A 76 -8.00 0.07 12.59
N TYR A 77 -7.37 -1.10 12.68
CA TYR A 77 -6.17 -1.41 11.90
C TYR A 77 -6.46 -2.35 10.75
N VAL A 78 -5.82 -2.10 9.62
CA VAL A 78 -5.83 -2.99 8.45
C VAL A 78 -4.40 -3.29 8.05
N ILE A 79 -4.10 -4.56 7.80
CA ILE A 79 -2.78 -5.04 7.41
C ILE A 79 -2.86 -5.67 6.03
N CYS A 80 -2.01 -5.23 5.11
CA CYS A 80 -1.93 -5.75 3.75
C CYS A 80 -0.57 -6.39 3.51
N HIS A 81 -0.55 -7.59 2.94
CA HIS A 81 0.66 -8.22 2.43
C HIS A 81 0.66 -8.12 0.92
N ILE A 82 1.68 -7.49 0.34
CA ILE A 82 1.67 -6.96 -1.02
C ILE A 82 2.91 -7.41 -1.78
N LEU A 83 2.72 -7.70 -3.06
CA LEU A 83 3.84 -7.80 -4.01
C LEU A 83 3.85 -6.55 -4.87
N TYR A 84 4.94 -5.79 -4.78
CA TYR A 84 5.20 -4.63 -5.64
C TYR A 84 6.34 -4.97 -6.59
N VAL A 85 6.09 -4.87 -7.90
CA VAL A 85 7.10 -5.14 -8.92
C VAL A 85 7.29 -3.87 -9.75
N PRO A 86 8.34 -3.07 -9.46
CA PRO A 86 8.56 -1.82 -10.20
C PRO A 86 8.97 -2.05 -11.65
N VAL A 87 9.76 -3.09 -11.91
CA VAL A 87 10.22 -3.43 -13.26
C VAL A 87 9.75 -4.84 -13.62
N PRO A 88 9.01 -5.02 -14.74
CA PRO A 88 8.54 -6.35 -15.14
C PRO A 88 9.66 -7.38 -15.24
N ASN A 89 9.32 -8.62 -14.90
CA ASN A 89 10.24 -9.76 -14.96
C ASN A 89 11.41 -9.68 -13.97
N THR A 90 11.25 -8.89 -12.90
CA THR A 90 12.15 -8.89 -11.75
C THR A 90 11.41 -9.48 -10.55
N PRO A 91 12.13 -9.94 -9.51
CA PRO A 91 11.48 -10.53 -8.34
C PRO A 91 10.54 -9.58 -7.60
N GLY A 92 10.86 -8.29 -7.58
CA GLY A 92 10.06 -7.29 -6.90
C GLY A 92 10.34 -7.19 -5.41
N THR A 93 9.36 -6.68 -4.70
CA THR A 93 9.46 -6.32 -3.29
C THR A 93 8.23 -6.82 -2.55
N ALA A 94 8.45 -7.47 -1.41
CA ALA A 94 7.35 -7.79 -0.48
C ALA A 94 7.14 -6.59 0.44
N VAL A 95 5.89 -6.17 0.59
CA VAL A 95 5.54 -5.02 1.43
C VAL A 95 4.46 -5.45 2.41
N VAL A 96 4.64 -5.08 3.67
CA VAL A 96 3.56 -5.16 4.66
C VAL A 96 3.16 -3.72 4.98
N ASP A 97 1.94 -3.34 4.59
CA ASP A 97 1.36 -2.04 4.93
C ASP A 97 0.43 -2.20 6.12
N ILE A 98 0.54 -1.29 7.07
CA ILE A 98 -0.34 -1.22 8.23
C ILE A 98 -0.99 0.16 8.21
N TYR A 99 -2.31 0.18 8.24
CA TYR A 99 -3.10 1.41 8.29
C TYR A 99 -3.92 1.48 9.56
N ARG A 100 -4.04 2.68 10.11
CA ARG A 100 -5.05 2.97 11.11
C ARG A 100 -6.09 3.89 10.48
N LEU A 101 -7.37 3.59 10.72
CA LEU A 101 -8.48 4.36 10.17
C LEU A 101 -9.30 5.00 11.30
N GLU A 102 -9.87 6.16 11.00
CA GLU A 102 -10.86 6.82 11.84
C GLU A 102 -12.04 7.22 10.98
N GLU A 103 -13.24 6.76 11.33
CA GLU A 103 -14.47 7.08 10.61
C GLU A 103 -14.34 6.88 9.09
N GLY A 104 -13.74 5.76 8.70
CA GLY A 104 -13.59 5.39 7.30
C GLY A 104 -12.49 6.13 6.55
N LYS A 105 -11.60 6.85 7.25
CA LYS A 105 -10.50 7.56 6.63
C LYS A 105 -9.17 7.04 7.13
N LEU A 106 -8.18 7.01 6.23
CA LEU A 106 -6.81 6.63 6.57
C LEU A 106 -6.15 7.79 7.30
N VAL A 107 -5.65 7.53 8.51
CA VAL A 107 -5.07 8.57 9.36
C VAL A 107 -3.62 8.28 9.76
N GLU A 108 -3.17 7.04 9.57
CA GLU A 108 -1.80 6.68 9.94
C GLU A 108 -1.35 5.45 9.16
N HIS A 109 -0.07 5.40 8.80
CA HIS A 109 0.49 4.33 7.99
C HIS A 109 1.91 3.97 8.42
N TRP A 110 2.16 2.67 8.53
CA TRP A 110 3.48 2.06 8.69
C TRP A 110 3.69 1.05 7.59
N ASP A 111 4.93 0.77 7.25
CA ASP A 111 5.23 -0.36 6.37
C ASP A 111 6.55 -1.02 6.70
N VAL A 112 6.69 -2.23 6.19
CA VAL A 112 7.94 -3.00 6.20
C VAL A 112 8.16 -3.47 4.77
N VAL A 113 9.35 -3.25 4.24
CA VAL A 113 9.69 -3.52 2.84
C VAL A 113 10.84 -4.50 2.79
N GLN A 114 10.70 -5.55 1.96
CA GLN A 114 11.73 -6.56 1.77
C GLN A 114 12.00 -6.73 0.28
N GLU A 115 13.22 -6.46 -0.17
CA GLU A 115 13.62 -6.77 -1.53
C GLU A 115 13.76 -8.28 -1.68
N LEU A 116 13.21 -8.83 -2.79
CA LEU A 116 13.20 -10.26 -3.00
C LEU A 116 14.41 -10.70 -3.83
N PRO A 117 15.03 -11.84 -3.46
CA PRO A 117 16.24 -12.31 -4.16
C PRO A 117 15.89 -12.90 -5.53
N ALA A 118 16.86 -12.82 -6.46
CA ALA A 118 16.74 -13.46 -7.78
C ALA A 118 16.76 -14.99 -7.67
N HIS A 119 17.44 -15.51 -6.66
CA HIS A 119 17.60 -16.96 -6.46
C HIS A 119 17.19 -17.33 -5.04
N PRO A 120 15.88 -17.49 -4.78
CA PRO A 120 15.40 -17.83 -3.45
C PRO A 120 15.81 -19.25 -3.04
N ALA A 121 15.93 -19.47 -1.74
CA ALA A 121 16.30 -20.78 -1.18
C ALA A 121 15.18 -21.82 -1.28
N ASN A 122 13.95 -21.39 -1.51
CA ASN A 122 12.79 -22.26 -1.73
C ASN A 122 11.91 -21.67 -2.84
N ASN A 123 10.94 -22.47 -3.29
CA ASN A 123 10.07 -22.10 -4.40
C ASN A 123 8.64 -21.77 -3.96
N ASN A 124 8.43 -21.42 -2.70
CA ASN A 124 7.08 -21.16 -2.18
C ASN A 124 6.57 -19.75 -2.47
N GLY A 125 7.47 -18.85 -2.91
CA GLY A 125 7.16 -17.43 -3.04
C GLY A 125 7.25 -16.73 -1.67
N ALA A 126 7.64 -15.45 -1.70
CA ALA A 126 7.77 -14.67 -0.46
C ALA A 126 6.47 -13.94 -0.08
N VAL A 127 5.55 -13.85 -1.02
CA VAL A 127 4.30 -13.10 -0.81
C VAL A 127 3.11 -13.92 -1.29
#